data_71abd7e59936f3507837314a91e140e7
#
_entry.id   71abd7e59936f3507837314a91e140e7
#
_cell.length_a   1.000
_cell.length_b   1.000
_cell.length_c   1.000
_cell.angle_alpha   90.00
_cell.angle_beta   90.00
_cell.angle_gamma   90.00
#
_symmetry.space_group_name_H-M   'P 1'
#
loop_
_entity.id
_entity.type
_entity.pdbx_description
1 polymer ?
#
loop_
_entity_poly.entity_id
_entity_poly.type
_entity_poly.pdbx_seq_one_letter_code
_entity_poly.pdbx_strand_id
1 'polypeptide(L)'
;MLFLDEFPEFQPAALDSLRQPMESGDVTIVRANYRVTFPARFMLVGAMNPCRCGKAGDPGFSCRRGANERCAAEYQGRLSGPLLDRIDLHIEVPAVSAADLILPAPAEGSREVAARVARARDAQAKRYAALGMPGIRTNAQAHGPALEEVAKLDNAGLALIRDAADAMRLSARGYHRVLRVARTLADLDVAEKIGRVHLSEALSYRALADEARRAA
;
A
#
# COMPACT_ATOMS: atom_id res chain seq x y z
N MET A 1 -11.97 -8.86 -2.34
CA MET A 1 -10.79 -8.72 -1.46
C MET A 1 -10.10 -10.06 -1.38
N LEU A 2 -8.77 -10.09 -1.50
CA LEU A 2 -7.92 -11.26 -1.26
C LEU A 2 -7.09 -10.96 -0.02
N PHE A 3 -7.30 -11.74 1.05
CA PHE A 3 -6.53 -11.64 2.29
C PHE A 3 -5.57 -12.83 2.37
N LEU A 4 -4.29 -12.56 2.55
CA LEU A 4 -3.23 -13.56 2.70
C LEU A 4 -2.57 -13.35 4.06
N ASP A 5 -2.87 -14.25 4.99
CA ASP A 5 -2.18 -14.31 6.27
C ASP A 5 -0.86 -15.06 6.13
N GLU A 6 0.10 -14.79 7.01
CA GLU A 6 1.44 -15.37 6.93
C GLU A 6 2.08 -15.22 5.53
N PHE A 7 1.94 -14.02 4.97
CA PHE A 7 2.26 -13.71 3.57
C PHE A 7 3.59 -14.31 3.07
N PRO A 8 4.73 -14.27 3.80
CA PRO A 8 5.98 -14.89 3.36
C PRO A 8 6.00 -16.42 3.40
N GLU A 9 4.99 -17.09 3.97
CA GLU A 9 4.94 -18.56 3.99
C GLU A 9 4.39 -19.18 2.70
N PHE A 10 3.76 -18.36 1.84
CA PHE A 10 3.37 -18.81 0.51
C PHE A 10 4.58 -19.07 -0.37
N GLN A 11 4.42 -19.96 -1.35
CA GLN A 11 5.47 -20.22 -2.35
C GLN A 11 5.74 -18.93 -3.15
N PRO A 12 7.01 -18.51 -3.33
CA PRO A 12 7.35 -17.27 -4.05
C PRO A 12 6.75 -17.20 -5.46
N ALA A 13 6.71 -18.32 -6.19
CA ALA A 13 6.11 -18.38 -7.52
C ALA A 13 4.60 -18.10 -7.50
N ALA A 14 3.88 -18.53 -6.45
CA ALA A 14 2.47 -18.24 -6.29
C ALA A 14 2.23 -16.74 -6.00
N LEU A 15 3.07 -16.14 -5.14
CA LEU A 15 3.02 -14.71 -4.86
C LEU A 15 3.36 -13.86 -6.08
N ASP A 16 4.39 -14.23 -6.83
CA ASP A 16 4.78 -13.54 -8.05
C ASP A 16 3.71 -13.62 -9.15
N SER A 17 2.88 -14.66 -9.16
CA SER A 17 1.75 -14.76 -10.10
C SER A 17 0.69 -13.67 -9.88
N LEU A 18 0.61 -13.08 -8.68
CA LEU A 18 -0.31 -11.97 -8.38
C LEU A 18 0.11 -10.64 -9.03
N ARG A 19 1.37 -10.52 -9.45
CA ARG A 19 1.92 -9.27 -9.98
C ARG A 19 1.19 -8.76 -11.22
N GLN A 20 0.85 -9.66 -12.13
CA GLN A 20 0.13 -9.29 -13.35
C GLN A 20 -1.31 -8.85 -13.06
N PRO A 21 -2.16 -9.63 -12.37
CA PRO A 21 -3.52 -9.21 -12.08
C PRO A 21 -3.62 -7.95 -11.22
N MET A 22 -2.65 -7.71 -10.31
CA MET A 22 -2.58 -6.44 -9.56
C MET A 22 -2.30 -5.22 -10.45
N GLU A 23 -1.69 -5.40 -11.61
CA GLU A 23 -1.34 -4.32 -12.53
C GLU A 23 -2.39 -4.16 -13.64
N SER A 24 -2.78 -5.25 -14.32
CA SER A 24 -3.71 -5.23 -15.44
C SER A 24 -5.19 -5.31 -15.02
N GLY A 25 -5.46 -5.90 -13.86
CA GLY A 25 -6.82 -6.17 -13.39
C GLY A 25 -7.49 -7.36 -14.09
N ASP A 26 -6.70 -8.19 -14.78
CA ASP A 26 -7.17 -9.39 -15.46
C ASP A 26 -6.14 -10.54 -15.38
N VAL A 27 -6.61 -11.76 -15.65
CA VAL A 27 -5.77 -12.96 -15.79
C VAL A 27 -6.14 -13.65 -17.10
N THR A 28 -5.16 -13.86 -17.95
CA THR A 28 -5.33 -14.59 -19.19
C THR A 28 -4.76 -16.00 -19.06
N ILE A 29 -5.60 -17.00 -19.26
CA ILE A 29 -5.21 -18.41 -19.31
C ILE A 29 -5.10 -18.82 -20.78
N VAL A 30 -3.91 -19.29 -21.18
CA VAL A 30 -3.65 -19.79 -22.53
C VAL A 30 -3.38 -21.28 -22.44
N ARG A 31 -4.15 -22.07 -23.19
CA ARG A 31 -3.90 -23.51 -23.42
C ARG A 31 -4.03 -23.77 -24.92
N ALA A 32 -3.50 -24.87 -25.40
CA ALA A 32 -3.31 -25.19 -26.83
C ALA A 32 -4.41 -24.63 -27.77
N ASN A 33 -5.68 -24.74 -27.40
CA ASN A 33 -6.82 -24.32 -28.24
C ASN A 33 -7.69 -23.24 -27.60
N TYR A 34 -7.29 -22.71 -26.43
CA TYR A 34 -8.12 -21.75 -25.69
C TYR A 34 -7.29 -20.59 -25.17
N ARG A 35 -7.82 -19.39 -25.38
CA ARG A 35 -7.35 -18.17 -24.71
C ARG A 35 -8.56 -17.52 -24.05
N VAL A 36 -8.58 -17.55 -22.72
CA VAL A 36 -9.68 -16.98 -21.93
C VAL A 36 -9.10 -15.96 -20.95
N THR A 37 -9.71 -14.78 -20.93
CA THR A 37 -9.34 -13.70 -19.99
C THR A 37 -10.45 -13.55 -18.97
N PHE A 38 -10.07 -13.58 -17.68
CA PHE A 38 -10.96 -13.39 -16.55
C PHE A 38 -10.68 -12.06 -15.88
N PRO A 39 -11.71 -11.30 -15.43
CA PRO A 39 -11.49 -10.13 -14.62
C PRO A 39 -10.91 -10.52 -13.26
N ALA A 40 -9.83 -9.84 -12.85
CA ALA A 40 -9.10 -10.12 -11.62
C ALA A 40 -8.78 -8.83 -10.86
N ARG A 41 -9.75 -7.94 -10.73
CA ARG A 41 -9.64 -6.70 -9.95
C ARG A 41 -9.98 -6.99 -8.49
N PHE A 42 -8.99 -7.02 -7.64
CA PHE A 42 -9.14 -7.26 -6.20
C PHE A 42 -8.29 -6.30 -5.38
N MET A 43 -8.67 -6.10 -4.14
CA MET A 43 -7.81 -5.47 -3.14
C MET A 43 -7.03 -6.58 -2.45
N LEU A 44 -5.69 -6.50 -2.50
CA LEU A 44 -4.80 -7.40 -1.77
C LEU A 44 -4.57 -6.85 -0.36
N VAL A 45 -4.73 -7.69 0.63
CA VAL A 45 -4.33 -7.44 2.02
C VAL A 45 -3.44 -8.60 2.44
N GLY A 46 -2.18 -8.32 2.76
CA GLY A 46 -1.24 -9.27 3.30
C GLY A 46 -0.92 -8.98 4.75
N ALA A 47 -0.89 -10.00 5.59
CA ALA A 47 -0.41 -9.90 6.97
C ALA A 47 0.82 -10.79 7.14
N MET A 48 1.81 -10.32 7.88
CA MET A 48 3.01 -11.10 8.19
C MET A 48 3.61 -10.69 9.54
N ASN A 49 4.28 -11.61 10.15
CA ASN A 49 5.12 -11.31 11.31
C ASN A 49 6.38 -10.55 10.92
N PRO A 50 7.01 -9.80 11.81
CA PRO A 50 8.25 -9.06 11.51
C PRO A 50 9.42 -10.00 11.21
N CYS A 51 9.40 -11.24 11.74
CA CYS A 51 10.37 -12.29 11.46
C CYS A 51 9.73 -13.67 11.66
N ARG A 52 10.41 -14.74 11.24
CA ARG A 52 9.92 -16.11 11.43
C ARG A 52 9.68 -16.51 12.89
N CYS A 53 10.34 -15.85 13.84
CA CYS A 53 10.12 -16.07 15.28
C CYS A 53 8.95 -15.25 15.84
N GLY A 54 8.41 -14.31 15.07
CA GLY A 54 7.30 -13.44 15.43
C GLY A 54 7.63 -12.25 16.32
N LYS A 55 8.87 -12.10 16.79
CA LYS A 55 9.22 -11.16 17.88
C LYS A 55 10.40 -10.23 17.56
N ALA A 56 10.79 -10.09 16.29
CA ALA A 56 11.81 -9.09 15.95
C ALA A 56 11.22 -7.69 16.19
N GLY A 57 11.97 -6.88 16.93
CA GLY A 57 11.53 -5.55 17.35
C GLY A 57 10.89 -5.47 18.74
N ASP A 58 10.53 -6.60 19.36
CA ASP A 58 10.04 -6.59 20.74
C ASP A 58 11.18 -6.20 21.71
N PRO A 59 10.97 -5.23 22.60
CA PRO A 59 11.99 -4.85 23.57
C PRO A 59 12.44 -6.04 24.43
N GLY A 60 13.76 -6.25 24.51
CA GLY A 60 14.35 -7.33 25.31
C GLY A 60 14.28 -8.72 24.68
N PHE A 61 13.78 -8.86 23.45
CA PHE A 61 13.75 -10.15 22.75
C PHE A 61 15.02 -10.37 21.93
N SER A 62 15.63 -11.53 22.06
CA SER A 62 16.69 -12.01 21.18
C SER A 62 16.21 -13.20 20.36
N CYS A 63 16.36 -13.12 19.05
CA CYS A 63 15.97 -14.20 18.14
C CYS A 63 16.81 -15.44 18.35
N ARG A 64 16.18 -16.63 18.48
CA ARG A 64 16.88 -17.93 18.64
C ARG A 64 17.77 -18.30 17.43
N ARG A 65 17.61 -17.64 16.29
CA ARG A 65 18.34 -17.90 15.04
C ARG A 65 19.54 -16.95 14.82
N GLY A 66 19.92 -16.17 15.82
CA GLY A 66 21.00 -15.19 15.72
C GLY A 66 20.49 -13.73 15.85
N ALA A 67 21.19 -12.80 15.24
CA ALA A 67 20.77 -11.41 15.27
C ALA A 67 19.35 -11.21 14.71
N ASN A 68 18.52 -10.42 15.40
CA ASN A 68 17.13 -10.19 15.04
C ASN A 68 16.98 -9.72 13.58
N GLU A 69 17.90 -8.84 13.15
CA GLU A 69 17.94 -8.28 11.78
C GLU A 69 18.09 -9.36 10.70
N ARG A 70 18.98 -10.36 10.93
CA ARG A 70 19.18 -11.44 9.98
C ARG A 70 17.93 -12.33 9.83
N CYS A 71 17.27 -12.66 10.93
CA CYS A 71 16.04 -13.45 10.90
C CYS A 71 14.90 -12.69 10.20
N ALA A 72 14.78 -11.39 10.41
CA ALA A 72 13.81 -10.54 9.74
C ALA A 72 14.10 -10.46 8.24
N ALA A 73 15.36 -10.17 7.86
CA ALA A 73 15.76 -10.07 6.46
C ALA A 73 15.53 -11.38 5.68
N GLU A 74 15.91 -12.54 6.25
CA GLU A 74 15.67 -13.84 5.62
C GLU A 74 14.17 -14.14 5.46
N TYR A 75 13.33 -13.71 6.40
CA TYR A 75 11.89 -13.96 6.34
C TYR A 75 11.20 -13.02 5.35
N GLN A 76 11.48 -11.74 5.43
CA GLN A 76 10.90 -10.71 4.57
C GLN A 76 11.44 -10.80 3.13
N GLY A 77 12.70 -11.21 2.96
CA GLY A 77 13.35 -11.44 1.66
C GLY A 77 12.69 -12.54 0.81
N ARG A 78 11.75 -13.31 1.36
CA ARG A 78 10.91 -14.25 0.58
C ARG A 78 9.89 -13.54 -0.31
N LEU A 79 9.59 -12.27 0.01
CA LEU A 79 8.74 -11.41 -0.81
C LEU A 79 9.59 -10.68 -1.84
N SER A 80 9.28 -10.86 -3.12
CA SER A 80 10.05 -10.20 -4.17
C SER A 80 9.86 -8.68 -4.14
N GLY A 81 10.95 -7.93 -4.36
CA GLY A 81 10.90 -6.47 -4.47
C GLY A 81 9.84 -5.97 -5.46
N PRO A 82 9.73 -6.58 -6.68
CA PRO A 82 8.66 -6.25 -7.62
C PRO A 82 7.24 -6.47 -7.11
N LEU A 83 6.99 -7.43 -6.21
CA LEU A 83 5.68 -7.63 -5.57
C LEU A 83 5.43 -6.53 -4.55
N LEU A 84 6.38 -6.27 -3.66
CA LEU A 84 6.30 -5.21 -2.65
C LEU A 84 6.09 -3.83 -3.30
N ASP A 85 6.73 -3.57 -4.44
CA ASP A 85 6.54 -2.32 -5.18
C ASP A 85 5.09 -2.13 -5.67
N ARG A 86 4.30 -3.18 -5.78
CA ARG A 86 2.90 -3.15 -6.18
C ARG A 86 1.91 -2.98 -5.03
N ILE A 87 2.37 -3.09 -3.80
CA ILE A 87 1.57 -2.82 -2.59
C ILE A 87 1.63 -1.31 -2.32
N ASP A 88 0.47 -0.68 -2.13
CA ASP A 88 0.39 0.77 -1.95
C ASP A 88 0.77 1.21 -0.54
N LEU A 89 0.40 0.43 0.47
CA LEU A 89 0.57 0.76 1.89
C LEU A 89 1.34 -0.35 2.61
N HIS A 90 2.41 0.02 3.30
CA HIS A 90 3.13 -0.84 4.22
C HIS A 90 2.95 -0.26 5.63
N ILE A 91 2.38 -1.05 6.53
CA ILE A 91 2.01 -0.61 7.88
C ILE A 91 2.68 -1.54 8.89
N GLU A 92 3.44 -0.94 9.80
CA GLU A 92 3.95 -1.64 10.97
C GLU A 92 2.90 -1.59 12.07
N VAL A 93 2.60 -2.76 12.62
CA VAL A 93 1.67 -2.90 13.74
C VAL A 93 2.50 -3.29 14.97
N PRO A 94 2.68 -2.37 15.93
CA PRO A 94 3.45 -2.65 17.11
C PRO A 94 2.79 -3.73 17.99
N ALA A 95 3.60 -4.42 18.79
CA ALA A 95 3.10 -5.37 19.77
C ALA A 95 2.20 -4.68 20.79
N VAL A 96 1.06 -5.30 21.10
CA VAL A 96 0.14 -4.80 22.12
C VAL A 96 0.72 -5.08 23.50
N SER A 97 0.91 -4.05 24.31
CA SER A 97 1.38 -4.18 25.70
C SER A 97 0.22 -4.49 26.65
N ALA A 98 0.55 -4.98 27.85
CA ALA A 98 -0.47 -5.18 28.90
C ALA A 98 -1.17 -3.85 29.29
N ALA A 99 -0.47 -2.72 29.17
CA ALA A 99 -1.05 -1.40 29.39
C ALA A 99 -2.08 -1.03 28.33
N ASP A 100 -1.83 -1.40 27.06
CA ASP A 100 -2.77 -1.11 25.97
C ASP A 100 -4.08 -1.88 26.11
N LEU A 101 -4.05 -3.09 26.71
CA LEU A 101 -5.24 -3.93 26.90
C LEU A 101 -6.25 -3.34 27.89
N ILE A 102 -5.80 -2.45 28.78
CA ILE A 102 -6.67 -1.78 29.78
C ILE A 102 -7.11 -0.39 29.34
N LEU A 103 -6.68 0.07 28.17
CA LEU A 103 -7.12 1.35 27.60
C LEU A 103 -8.61 1.30 27.25
N PRO A 104 -9.33 2.43 27.39
CA PRO A 104 -10.71 2.50 26.95
C PRO A 104 -10.80 2.26 25.43
N ALA A 105 -11.94 1.74 25.00
CA ALA A 105 -12.19 1.54 23.56
C ALA A 105 -11.99 2.85 22.77
N PRO A 106 -11.49 2.79 21.53
CA PRO A 106 -11.32 3.96 20.68
C PRO A 106 -12.63 4.76 20.56
N ALA A 107 -12.54 6.07 20.54
CA ALA A 107 -13.70 6.96 20.39
C ALA A 107 -14.38 6.81 19.01
N GLU A 108 -13.64 6.33 17.99
CA GLU A 108 -14.15 6.09 16.64
C GLU A 108 -14.27 4.59 16.36
N GLY A 109 -15.48 4.14 16.01
CA GLY A 109 -15.77 2.75 15.64
C GLY A 109 -15.85 2.54 14.13
N SER A 110 -16.08 1.30 13.71
CA SER A 110 -16.17 0.90 12.30
C SER A 110 -17.26 1.65 11.53
N ARG A 111 -18.34 2.06 12.19
CA ARG A 111 -19.46 2.79 11.58
C ARG A 111 -19.05 4.19 11.14
N GLU A 112 -18.33 4.91 11.99
CA GLU A 112 -17.83 6.26 11.74
C GLU A 112 -16.79 6.24 10.62
N VAL A 113 -15.88 5.25 10.67
CA VAL A 113 -14.88 5.04 9.61
C VAL A 113 -15.56 4.71 8.29
N ALA A 114 -16.55 3.82 8.26
CA ALA A 114 -17.28 3.48 7.04
C ALA A 114 -17.99 4.69 6.43
N ALA A 115 -18.58 5.55 7.26
CA ALA A 115 -19.21 6.79 6.80
C ALA A 115 -18.19 7.77 6.19
N ARG A 116 -17.00 7.90 6.80
CA ARG A 116 -15.89 8.72 6.25
C ARG A 116 -15.41 8.19 4.91
N VAL A 117 -15.19 6.89 4.81
CA VAL A 117 -14.78 6.23 3.56
C VAL A 117 -15.84 6.39 2.45
N ALA A 118 -17.13 6.27 2.79
CA ALA A 118 -18.22 6.45 1.83
C ALA A 118 -18.22 7.87 1.25
N ARG A 119 -18.06 8.90 2.09
CA ARG A 119 -17.94 10.29 1.63
C ARG A 119 -16.76 10.52 0.69
N ALA A 120 -15.59 9.98 1.05
CA ALA A 120 -14.39 10.08 0.20
C ALA A 120 -14.59 9.41 -1.17
N ARG A 121 -15.19 8.22 -1.20
CA ARG A 121 -15.52 7.51 -2.45
C ARG A 121 -16.53 8.23 -3.32
N ASP A 122 -17.53 8.86 -2.72
CA ASP A 122 -18.51 9.68 -3.43
C ASP A 122 -17.84 10.91 -4.06
N ALA A 123 -16.97 11.60 -3.31
CA ALA A 123 -16.18 12.71 -3.82
C ALA A 123 -15.30 12.30 -5.00
N GLN A 124 -14.63 11.14 -4.93
CA GLN A 124 -13.83 10.59 -6.03
C GLN A 124 -14.69 10.35 -7.27
N ALA A 125 -15.79 9.62 -7.14
CA ALA A 125 -16.67 9.31 -8.25
C ALA A 125 -17.22 10.57 -8.93
N LYS A 126 -17.65 11.58 -8.16
CA LYS A 126 -18.11 12.87 -8.68
C LYS A 126 -17.00 13.62 -9.42
N ARG A 127 -15.79 13.65 -8.88
CA ARG A 127 -14.62 14.27 -9.51
C ARG A 127 -14.32 13.69 -10.87
N TYR A 128 -14.21 12.37 -10.98
CA TYR A 128 -13.90 11.72 -12.24
C TYR A 128 -15.05 11.84 -13.26
N ALA A 129 -16.31 11.82 -12.81
CA ALA A 129 -17.44 12.10 -13.70
C ALA A 129 -17.40 13.52 -14.26
N ALA A 130 -17.09 14.53 -13.43
CA ALA A 130 -16.93 15.92 -13.84
C ALA A 130 -15.76 16.13 -14.83
N LEU A 131 -14.72 15.31 -14.75
CA LEU A 131 -13.60 15.29 -15.69
C LEU A 131 -13.89 14.51 -16.99
N GLY A 132 -15.11 14.02 -17.19
CA GLY A 132 -15.47 13.23 -18.36
C GLY A 132 -14.92 11.80 -18.34
N MET A 133 -14.55 11.28 -17.17
CA MET A 133 -13.96 9.95 -16.96
C MET A 133 -14.87 9.03 -16.10
N PRO A 134 -16.12 8.78 -16.46
CA PRO A 134 -17.10 8.07 -15.61
C PRO A 134 -16.74 6.58 -15.37
N GLY A 135 -15.80 6.03 -16.15
CA GLY A 135 -15.26 4.69 -15.94
C GLY A 135 -14.30 4.57 -14.74
N ILE A 136 -13.77 5.70 -14.22
CA ILE A 136 -12.91 5.78 -13.04
C ILE A 136 -13.78 6.17 -11.86
N ARG A 137 -13.82 5.35 -10.83
CA ARG A 137 -14.62 5.60 -9.63
C ARG A 137 -13.79 5.84 -8.37
N THR A 138 -12.53 5.45 -8.38
CA THR A 138 -11.62 5.60 -7.23
C THR A 138 -10.23 6.02 -7.71
N ASN A 139 -9.46 6.67 -6.83
CA ASN A 139 -8.08 7.08 -7.14
C ASN A 139 -7.18 5.87 -7.48
N ALA A 140 -7.47 4.68 -6.94
CA ALA A 140 -6.73 3.47 -7.26
C ALA A 140 -6.80 3.09 -8.75
N GLN A 141 -7.85 3.50 -9.45
CA GLN A 141 -8.05 3.25 -10.88
C GLN A 141 -7.44 4.34 -11.78
N ALA A 142 -7.01 5.47 -11.19
CA ALA A 142 -6.45 6.57 -11.96
C ALA A 142 -4.99 6.28 -12.36
N HIS A 143 -4.71 6.44 -13.65
CA HIS A 143 -3.39 6.28 -14.25
C HIS A 143 -3.13 7.38 -15.27
N GLY A 144 -1.83 7.66 -15.54
CA GLY A 144 -1.41 8.64 -16.54
C GLY A 144 -2.10 9.99 -16.37
N PRO A 145 -2.67 10.55 -17.45
CA PRO A 145 -3.25 11.90 -17.42
C PRO A 145 -4.36 12.08 -16.38
N ALA A 146 -5.15 11.03 -16.11
CA ALA A 146 -6.20 11.08 -15.10
C ALA A 146 -5.62 11.30 -13.68
N LEU A 147 -4.51 10.64 -13.37
CA LEU A 147 -3.84 10.82 -12.09
C LEU A 147 -3.16 12.19 -12.01
N GLU A 148 -2.47 12.61 -13.06
CA GLU A 148 -1.80 13.90 -13.15
C GLU A 148 -2.78 15.06 -12.93
N GLU A 149 -3.99 14.96 -13.48
CA GLU A 149 -5.03 15.98 -13.32
C GLU A 149 -5.51 16.10 -11.86
N VAL A 150 -5.79 14.96 -11.20
CA VAL A 150 -6.37 14.98 -9.85
C VAL A 150 -5.36 15.10 -8.72
N ALA A 151 -4.08 14.81 -9.00
CA ALA A 151 -2.98 14.84 -8.05
C ALA A 151 -2.03 16.02 -8.27
N LYS A 152 -2.52 17.13 -8.81
CA LYS A 152 -1.74 18.35 -8.98
C LYS A 152 -1.23 18.84 -7.64
N LEU A 153 0.08 19.10 -7.59
CA LEU A 153 0.79 19.60 -6.43
C LEU A 153 1.16 21.06 -6.63
N ASP A 154 1.24 21.79 -5.55
CA ASP A 154 1.87 23.12 -5.53
C ASP A 154 3.41 22.99 -5.56
N ASN A 155 4.12 24.12 -5.65
CA ASN A 155 5.58 24.13 -5.71
C ASN A 155 6.25 23.49 -4.49
N ALA A 156 5.66 23.64 -3.31
CA ALA A 156 6.16 23.03 -2.07
C ALA A 156 5.99 21.51 -2.08
N GLY A 157 4.84 21.02 -2.55
CA GLY A 157 4.56 19.59 -2.73
C GLY A 157 5.46 18.97 -3.79
N LEU A 158 5.72 19.67 -4.90
CA LEU A 158 6.64 19.20 -5.94
C LEU A 158 8.09 19.09 -5.43
N ALA A 159 8.54 20.06 -4.63
CA ALA A 159 9.85 19.99 -4.00
C ALA A 159 9.94 18.78 -3.04
N LEU A 160 8.94 18.64 -2.14
CA LEU A 160 8.92 17.54 -1.19
C LEU A 160 8.95 16.16 -1.85
N ILE A 161 8.12 15.92 -2.86
CA ILE A 161 8.06 14.61 -3.50
C ILE A 161 9.30 14.31 -4.34
N ARG A 162 9.94 15.33 -4.91
CA ARG A 162 11.23 15.18 -5.61
C ARG A 162 12.31 14.77 -4.65
N ASP A 163 12.48 15.50 -3.54
CA ASP A 163 13.51 15.21 -2.54
C ASP A 163 13.30 13.82 -1.92
N ALA A 164 12.04 13.44 -1.67
CA ALA A 164 11.69 12.10 -1.20
C ALA A 164 11.96 11.02 -2.25
N ALA A 165 11.67 11.28 -3.53
CA ALA A 165 11.92 10.33 -4.62
C ALA A 165 13.41 10.02 -4.76
N ASP A 166 14.26 11.02 -4.63
CA ASP A 166 15.71 10.86 -4.66
C ASP A 166 16.23 10.11 -3.43
N ALA A 167 15.80 10.51 -2.21
CA ALA A 167 16.23 9.90 -0.96
C ALA A 167 15.79 8.43 -0.83
N MET A 168 14.58 8.12 -1.22
CA MET A 168 13.97 6.78 -1.16
C MET A 168 14.17 5.97 -2.45
N ARG A 169 14.81 6.52 -3.47
CA ARG A 169 15.01 5.89 -4.78
C ARG A 169 13.69 5.33 -5.36
N LEU A 170 12.63 6.14 -5.31
CA LEU A 170 11.33 5.70 -5.77
C LEU A 170 11.36 5.36 -7.27
N SER A 171 10.80 4.21 -7.62
CA SER A 171 10.50 3.92 -9.02
C SER A 171 9.38 4.84 -9.53
N ALA A 172 9.24 4.99 -10.86
CA ALA A 172 8.11 5.73 -11.43
C ALA A 172 6.76 5.19 -10.96
N ARG A 173 6.66 3.87 -10.76
CA ARG A 173 5.47 3.23 -10.15
C ARG A 173 5.29 3.67 -8.70
N GLY A 174 6.34 3.66 -7.90
CA GLY A 174 6.32 4.11 -6.51
C GLY A 174 5.86 5.55 -6.39
N TYR A 175 6.38 6.44 -7.24
CA TYR A 175 5.97 7.84 -7.33
C TYR A 175 4.46 7.99 -7.57
N HIS A 176 3.92 7.34 -8.60
CA HIS A 176 2.48 7.40 -8.89
C HIS A 176 1.62 6.79 -7.79
N ARG A 177 2.12 5.79 -7.05
CA ARG A 177 1.41 5.23 -5.89
C ARG A 177 1.34 6.21 -4.74
N VAL A 178 2.44 6.91 -4.43
CA VAL A 178 2.44 7.98 -3.43
C VAL A 178 1.39 9.05 -3.79
N LEU A 179 1.32 9.49 -5.03
CA LEU A 179 0.33 10.47 -5.47
C LEU A 179 -1.12 9.97 -5.30
N ARG A 180 -1.40 8.71 -5.62
CA ARG A 180 -2.74 8.12 -5.43
C ARG A 180 -3.13 8.04 -3.96
N VAL A 181 -2.19 7.63 -3.11
CA VAL A 181 -2.42 7.58 -1.66
C VAL A 181 -2.61 8.99 -1.11
N ALA A 182 -1.74 9.95 -1.45
CA ALA A 182 -1.86 11.32 -1.01
C ALA A 182 -3.19 11.97 -1.43
N ARG A 183 -3.66 11.71 -2.68
CA ARG A 183 -4.99 12.17 -3.10
C ARG A 183 -6.11 11.52 -2.30
N THR A 184 -5.97 10.25 -1.97
CA THR A 184 -6.97 9.53 -1.17
C THR A 184 -7.03 10.06 0.27
N LEU A 185 -5.89 10.35 0.88
CA LEU A 185 -5.80 10.99 2.20
C LEU A 185 -6.49 12.37 2.19
N ALA A 186 -6.19 13.18 1.17
CA ALA A 186 -6.85 14.48 1.03
C ALA A 186 -8.38 14.35 0.82
N ASP A 187 -8.86 13.30 0.15
CA ASP A 187 -10.29 13.03 0.03
C ASP A 187 -10.93 12.59 1.36
N LEU A 188 -10.21 11.84 2.18
CA LEU A 188 -10.66 11.47 3.54
C LEU A 188 -10.75 12.68 4.45
N ASP A 189 -9.86 13.64 4.29
CA ASP A 189 -9.84 14.92 5.01
C ASP A 189 -10.78 15.97 4.40
N VAL A 190 -11.52 15.61 3.35
CA VAL A 190 -12.41 16.54 2.61
C VAL A 190 -11.65 17.75 2.03
N ALA A 191 -10.35 17.59 1.78
CA ALA A 191 -9.48 18.63 1.24
C ALA A 191 -9.57 18.68 -0.30
N GLU A 192 -9.70 19.88 -0.86
CA GLU A 192 -9.75 20.10 -2.30
C GLU A 192 -8.41 19.75 -2.97
N LYS A 193 -7.30 20.12 -2.33
CA LYS A 193 -5.92 19.94 -2.84
C LYS A 193 -5.12 19.01 -1.95
N ILE A 194 -4.13 18.36 -2.55
CA ILE A 194 -3.13 17.59 -1.80
C ILE A 194 -2.20 18.58 -1.10
N GLY A 195 -2.21 18.55 0.23
CA GLY A 195 -1.28 19.32 1.06
C GLY A 195 -0.04 18.51 1.45
N ARG A 196 0.93 19.22 2.05
CA ARG A 196 2.18 18.62 2.54
C ARG A 196 1.94 17.46 3.52
N VAL A 197 0.94 17.57 4.40
CA VAL A 197 0.59 16.52 5.38
C VAL A 197 0.22 15.23 4.66
N HIS A 198 -0.66 15.30 3.65
CA HIS A 198 -1.08 14.14 2.87
C HIS A 198 0.08 13.46 2.14
N LEU A 199 1.02 14.27 1.59
CA LEU A 199 2.22 13.74 0.93
C LEU A 199 3.16 13.07 1.93
N SER A 200 3.42 13.70 3.08
CA SER A 200 4.30 13.16 4.10
C SER A 200 3.76 11.83 4.65
N GLU A 201 2.44 11.76 4.90
CA GLU A 201 1.79 10.52 5.33
C GLU A 201 1.84 9.45 4.24
N ALA A 202 1.55 9.77 2.98
CA ALA A 202 1.65 8.83 1.88
C ALA A 202 3.08 8.27 1.70
N LEU A 203 4.10 9.09 1.92
CA LEU A 203 5.50 8.70 1.89
C LEU A 203 5.86 7.77 3.05
N SER A 204 5.33 8.01 4.26
CA SER A 204 5.62 7.15 5.43
C SER A 204 5.16 5.71 5.20
N TYR A 205 4.05 5.49 4.50
CA TYR A 205 3.60 4.15 4.13
C TYR A 205 4.52 3.42 3.12
N ARG A 206 5.50 4.12 2.54
CA ARG A 206 6.48 3.54 1.61
C ARG A 206 7.84 3.31 2.25
N ALA A 207 8.18 4.01 3.33
CA ALA A 207 9.48 3.93 3.99
C ALA A 207 9.85 2.49 4.38
N LEU A 208 8.91 1.72 4.92
CA LEU A 208 9.10 0.31 5.30
C LEU A 208 9.46 -0.60 4.12
N ALA A 209 8.92 -0.34 2.92
CA ALA A 209 9.27 -1.11 1.72
C ALA A 209 10.72 -0.90 1.30
N ASP A 210 11.26 0.29 1.53
CA ASP A 210 12.64 0.63 1.18
C ASP A 210 13.64 0.06 2.18
N GLU A 211 13.28 0.01 3.46
CA GLU A 211 14.09 -0.67 4.49
C GLU A 211 14.20 -2.17 4.20
N ALA A 212 13.11 -2.83 3.87
CA ALA A 212 13.11 -4.24 3.48
C ALA A 212 13.97 -4.50 2.22
N ARG A 213 14.01 -3.57 1.26
CA ARG A 213 14.89 -3.67 0.07
C ARG A 213 16.36 -3.47 0.38
N ARG A 214 16.70 -2.65 1.39
CA ARG A 214 18.10 -2.42 1.78
C ARG A 214 18.68 -3.58 2.59
N ALA A 215 17.81 -4.34 3.23
CA ALA A 215 18.16 -5.50 4.04
C ALA A 215 18.28 -6.82 3.22
N ALA A 216 17.78 -6.86 1.99
CA ALA A 216 17.83 -8.00 1.07
C ALA A 216 18.99 -7.89 0.08
#